data_139d6a7e293e9366442a271bb60c1110
#
_entry.id   139d6a7e293e9366442a271bb60c1110
#
_cell.length_a   1.000
_cell.length_b   1.000
_cell.length_c   1.000
_cell.angle_alpha   90.00
_cell.angle_beta   90.00
_cell.angle_gamma   90.00
#
_symmetry.space_group_name_H-M   'P 1'
#
loop_
_entity.id
_entity.type
_entity.pdbx_description
1 polymer ?
#
loop_
_entity_poly.entity_id
_entity_poly.type
_entity_poly.pdbx_seq_one_letter_code
_entity_poly.pdbx_strand_id
1 'polypeptide(L)'
;MNLEFKQKVYNAYLNTVNEKIKLLHQNLDDLSISIAEETKNSAGDKYETARALLQTEQSSVAKQLNEANDQKNLLETIDINLVSNKIIKGSLIQTNRGYFFMSIGLGKALVEDQTIIALSQAAPLGQK
;
A
#
# COMPACT_ATOMS: atom_id res chain seq x y z
N MET A 1 1.47 22.77 -13.09
CA MET A 1 1.20 22.09 -11.82
C MET A 1 2.29 22.42 -10.83
N ASN A 2 1.90 22.80 -9.62
CA ASN A 2 2.83 23.22 -8.59
C ASN A 2 3.59 22.02 -8.01
N LEU A 3 4.91 22.13 -7.91
CA LEU A 3 5.75 21.08 -7.32
C LEU A 3 5.37 20.81 -5.86
N GLU A 4 4.97 21.84 -5.13
CA GLU A 4 4.54 21.72 -3.75
C GLU A 4 3.31 20.81 -3.62
N PHE A 5 2.32 20.98 -4.50
CA PHE A 5 1.14 20.10 -4.51
C PHE A 5 1.50 18.67 -4.88
N LYS A 6 2.40 18.50 -5.86
CA LYS A 6 2.91 17.19 -6.26
C LYS A 6 3.60 16.49 -5.09
N GLN A 7 4.39 17.25 -4.30
CA GLN A 7 5.04 16.73 -3.11
C GLN A 7 4.01 16.26 -2.08
N LYS A 8 2.94 17.03 -1.89
CA LYS A 8 1.87 16.66 -0.96
C LYS A 8 1.15 15.40 -1.40
N VAL A 9 0.90 15.25 -2.70
CA VAL A 9 0.28 14.04 -3.25
C VAL A 9 1.18 12.83 -3.01
N TYR A 10 2.47 12.96 -3.32
CA TYR A 10 3.44 11.89 -3.09
C TYR A 10 3.49 11.48 -1.62
N ASN A 11 3.57 12.46 -0.73
CA ASN A 11 3.64 12.20 0.72
C ASN A 11 2.37 11.55 1.23
N ALA A 12 1.20 11.93 0.70
CA ALA A 12 -0.07 11.32 1.10
C ALA A 12 -0.09 9.82 0.79
N TYR A 13 0.34 9.44 -0.41
CA TYR A 13 0.40 8.03 -0.78
C TYR A 13 1.46 7.27 -0.01
N LEU A 14 2.62 7.88 0.22
CA LEU A 14 3.68 7.26 1.01
C LEU A 14 3.21 7.01 2.44
N ASN A 15 2.52 7.98 3.04
CA ASN A 15 1.96 7.84 4.39
C ASN A 15 0.93 6.71 4.44
N THR A 16 0.07 6.60 3.42
CA THR A 16 -0.94 5.54 3.35
C THR A 16 -0.29 4.16 3.34
N VAL A 17 0.76 3.99 2.54
CA VAL A 17 1.48 2.71 2.47
C VAL A 17 2.19 2.42 3.78
N ASN A 18 2.83 3.41 4.40
CA ASN A 18 3.52 3.25 5.68
C ASN A 18 2.57 2.87 6.80
N GLU A 19 1.37 3.47 6.85
CA GLU A 19 0.33 3.11 7.82
C GLU A 19 -0.13 1.66 7.63
N LYS A 20 -0.32 1.25 6.38
CA LYS A 20 -0.70 -0.12 6.05
C LYS A 20 0.35 -1.10 6.51
N ILE A 21 1.64 -0.81 6.28
CA ILE A 21 2.75 -1.66 6.72
C ILE A 21 2.75 -1.78 8.24
N LYS A 22 2.56 -0.68 8.95
CA LYS A 22 2.51 -0.67 10.41
C LYS A 22 1.39 -1.56 10.95
N LEU A 23 0.19 -1.43 10.39
CA LEU A 23 -0.96 -2.24 10.80
C LEU A 23 -0.72 -3.72 10.53
N LEU A 24 -0.13 -4.06 9.38
CA LEU A 24 0.16 -5.46 9.04
C LEU A 24 1.21 -6.06 9.97
N HIS A 25 2.22 -5.29 10.37
CA HIS A 25 3.20 -5.74 11.37
C HIS A 25 2.54 -6.03 12.71
N GLN A 26 1.63 -5.14 13.16
CA GLN A 26 0.89 -5.37 14.40
C GLN A 26 0.04 -6.62 14.32
N ASN A 27 -0.62 -6.86 13.18
CA ASN A 27 -1.41 -8.07 12.98
C ASN A 27 -0.54 -9.33 13.06
N LEU A 28 0.66 -9.31 12.48
CA LEU A 28 1.57 -10.44 12.58
C LEU A 28 2.01 -10.70 14.01
N ASP A 29 2.31 -9.64 14.76
CA ASP A 29 2.70 -9.77 16.17
C ASP A 29 1.57 -10.38 16.98
N ASP A 30 0.34 -9.90 16.79
CA ASP A 30 -0.84 -10.40 17.49
C ASP A 30 -1.10 -11.87 17.15
N LEU A 31 -0.96 -12.25 15.89
CA LEU A 31 -1.13 -13.62 15.46
C LEU A 31 -0.05 -14.54 16.06
N SER A 32 1.18 -14.06 16.15
CA SER A 32 2.28 -14.81 16.76
C SER A 32 2.00 -15.07 18.23
N ILE A 33 1.47 -14.09 18.95
CA ILE A 33 1.06 -14.24 20.34
C ILE A 33 -0.06 -15.25 20.47
N SER A 34 -1.08 -15.17 19.61
CA SER A 34 -2.21 -16.09 19.63
C SER A 34 -1.78 -17.53 19.36
N ILE A 35 -0.86 -17.73 18.43
CA ILE A 35 -0.33 -19.07 18.14
C ILE A 35 0.43 -19.61 19.35
N ALA A 36 1.21 -18.79 20.02
CA ALA A 36 1.94 -19.20 21.22
C ALA A 36 0.99 -19.56 22.36
N GLU A 37 -0.09 -18.81 22.54
CA GLU A 37 -1.10 -19.09 23.56
C GLU A 37 -1.82 -20.40 23.28
N GLU A 38 -2.21 -20.67 22.02
CA GLU A 38 -2.82 -21.93 21.65
C GLU A 38 -1.88 -23.11 21.93
N THR A 39 -0.59 -22.93 21.70
CA THR A 39 0.41 -23.94 21.97
C THR A 39 0.49 -24.27 23.45
N LYS A 40 0.32 -23.27 24.33
CA LYS A 40 0.35 -23.46 25.79
C LYS A 40 -0.91 -24.08 26.36
N ASN A 41 -2.06 -23.75 25.79
CA ASN A 41 -3.36 -24.11 26.34
C ASN A 41 -3.98 -25.32 25.67
N SER A 42 -3.28 -25.97 24.79
CA SER A 42 -3.84 -26.97 23.90
C SER A 42 -4.06 -28.33 24.56
N ALA A 43 -5.15 -28.98 24.16
CA ALA A 43 -5.40 -30.39 24.40
C ALA A 43 -6.28 -30.91 23.27
N GLY A 44 -5.77 -31.84 22.46
CA GLY A 44 -6.55 -32.58 21.49
C GLY A 44 -6.78 -31.88 20.15
N ASP A 45 -7.84 -32.31 19.45
CA ASP A 45 -8.10 -31.96 18.05
C ASP A 45 -8.37 -30.49 17.82
N LYS A 46 -8.97 -29.79 18.78
CA LYS A 46 -9.27 -28.36 18.65
C LYS A 46 -8.02 -27.51 18.56
N TYR A 47 -6.96 -27.95 19.21
CA TYR A 47 -5.67 -27.26 19.18
C TYR A 47 -5.11 -27.23 17.78
N GLU A 48 -5.05 -28.38 17.11
CA GLU A 48 -4.46 -28.46 15.77
C GLU A 48 -5.25 -27.64 14.76
N THR A 49 -6.57 -27.65 14.84
CA THR A 49 -7.43 -26.88 13.94
C THR A 49 -7.26 -25.39 14.16
N ALA A 50 -7.27 -24.94 15.41
CA ALA A 50 -7.13 -23.52 15.75
C ALA A 50 -5.77 -23.01 15.32
N ARG A 51 -4.72 -23.77 15.58
CA ARG A 51 -3.36 -23.40 15.19
C ARG A 51 -3.20 -23.32 13.68
N ALA A 52 -3.79 -24.27 12.94
CA ALA A 52 -3.74 -24.29 11.49
C ALA A 52 -4.43 -23.06 10.90
N LEU A 53 -5.58 -22.65 11.45
CA LEU A 53 -6.29 -21.45 11.00
C LEU A 53 -5.46 -20.19 11.26
N LEU A 54 -4.85 -20.08 12.44
CA LEU A 54 -4.00 -18.93 12.77
C LEU A 54 -2.77 -18.87 11.88
N GLN A 55 -2.17 -20.00 11.58
CA GLN A 55 -1.01 -20.05 10.68
C GLN A 55 -1.39 -19.68 9.25
N THR A 56 -2.57 -20.09 8.79
CA THR A 56 -3.07 -19.69 7.47
C THR A 56 -3.27 -18.18 7.40
N GLU A 57 -3.86 -17.60 8.44
CA GLU A 57 -4.05 -16.15 8.53
C GLU A 57 -2.71 -15.42 8.59
N GLN A 58 -1.76 -15.95 9.35
CA GLN A 58 -0.39 -15.38 9.42
C GLN A 58 0.26 -15.35 8.05
N SER A 59 0.13 -16.42 7.27
CA SER A 59 0.68 -16.48 5.91
C SER A 59 0.03 -15.44 4.99
N SER A 60 -1.28 -15.26 5.11
CA SER A 60 -2.02 -14.26 4.33
C SER A 60 -1.55 -12.85 4.65
N VAL A 61 -1.40 -12.53 5.94
CA VAL A 61 -0.94 -11.21 6.38
C VAL A 61 0.50 -10.96 5.94
N ALA A 62 1.36 -11.98 6.04
CA ALA A 62 2.74 -11.87 5.58
C ALA A 62 2.83 -11.57 4.08
N LYS A 63 1.97 -12.19 3.29
CA LYS A 63 1.90 -11.93 1.85
C LYS A 63 1.49 -10.47 1.59
N GLN A 64 0.46 -9.99 2.30
CA GLN A 64 0.02 -8.59 2.19
C GLN A 64 1.12 -7.62 2.58
N LEU A 65 1.89 -7.95 3.62
CA LEU A 65 3.01 -7.13 4.07
C LEU A 65 4.09 -7.05 3.00
N ASN A 66 4.42 -8.16 2.36
CA ASN A 66 5.39 -8.17 1.27
C ASN A 66 4.92 -7.31 0.10
N GLU A 67 3.63 -7.40 -0.24
CA GLU A 67 3.05 -6.56 -1.30
C GLU A 67 3.11 -5.08 -0.94
N ALA A 68 2.82 -4.73 0.31
CA ALA A 68 2.89 -3.35 0.78
C ALA A 68 4.32 -2.81 0.77
N ASN A 69 5.31 -3.63 1.15
CA ASN A 69 6.71 -3.25 1.08
C ASN A 69 7.16 -3.04 -0.37
N ASP A 70 6.68 -3.87 -1.31
CA ASP A 70 6.97 -3.69 -2.73
C ASP A 70 6.39 -2.36 -3.24
N GLN A 71 5.16 -2.03 -2.82
CA GLN A 71 4.54 -0.76 -3.17
C GLN A 71 5.35 0.43 -2.65
N LYS A 72 5.82 0.33 -1.40
CA LYS A 72 6.66 1.38 -0.80
C LYS A 72 7.95 1.55 -1.59
N ASN A 73 8.61 0.45 -1.93
CA ASN A 73 9.85 0.49 -2.69
C ASN A 73 9.65 1.14 -4.06
N LEU A 74 8.55 0.82 -4.73
CA LEU A 74 8.21 1.43 -6.02
C LEU A 74 7.96 2.93 -5.90
N LEU A 75 7.26 3.36 -4.83
CA LEU A 75 7.05 4.78 -4.58
C LEU A 75 8.38 5.50 -4.33
N GLU A 76 9.27 4.89 -3.57
CA GLU A 76 10.56 5.50 -3.22
C GLU A 76 11.49 5.66 -4.44
N THR A 77 11.24 4.91 -5.53
CA THR A 77 12.02 5.07 -6.76
C THR A 77 11.59 6.26 -7.60
N ILE A 78 10.48 6.91 -7.24
CA ILE A 78 9.95 8.04 -8.00
C ILE A 78 10.68 9.32 -7.62
N ASP A 79 11.18 10.05 -8.62
CA ASP A 79 11.74 11.38 -8.42
C ASP A 79 10.70 12.42 -8.86
N ILE A 80 10.00 12.99 -7.89
CA ILE A 80 8.94 13.97 -8.15
C ILE A 80 9.47 15.32 -8.61
N ASN A 81 10.78 15.52 -8.50
CA ASN A 81 11.43 16.76 -8.94
C ASN A 81 11.73 16.76 -10.44
N LEU A 82 11.60 15.60 -11.10
CA LEU A 82 11.79 15.54 -12.55
C LEU A 82 10.68 16.27 -13.28
N VAL A 83 11.08 17.10 -14.24
CA VAL A 83 10.18 17.84 -15.11
C VAL A 83 10.24 17.21 -16.49
N SER A 84 9.08 16.86 -17.05
CA SER A 84 9.02 16.23 -18.36
C SER A 84 7.80 16.72 -19.12
N ASN A 85 7.93 16.82 -20.44
CA ASN A 85 6.81 17.14 -21.33
C ASN A 85 5.95 15.91 -21.63
N LYS A 86 6.42 14.74 -21.21
CA LYS A 86 5.71 13.48 -21.40
C LYS A 86 5.21 12.96 -20.06
N ILE A 87 4.17 12.14 -20.11
CA ILE A 87 3.67 11.48 -18.91
C ILE A 87 4.64 10.36 -18.56
N ILE A 88 5.31 10.50 -17.41
CA ILE A 88 6.25 9.51 -16.91
C ILE A 88 5.87 9.14 -15.48
N LYS A 89 6.55 8.14 -14.93
CA LYS A 89 6.38 7.76 -13.52
C LYS A 89 6.68 8.98 -12.64
N GLY A 90 5.78 9.29 -11.75
CA GLY A 90 5.84 10.47 -10.90
C GLY A 90 5.11 11.69 -11.45
N SER A 91 4.55 11.61 -12.65
CA SER A 91 3.78 12.72 -13.21
C SER A 91 2.44 12.89 -12.50
N LEU A 92 2.08 14.13 -12.22
CA LEU A 92 0.76 14.50 -11.71
C LEU A 92 0.00 15.20 -12.82
N ILE A 93 -1.16 14.65 -13.18
CA ILE A 93 -1.93 15.09 -14.34
C ILE A 93 -3.27 15.65 -13.89
N GLN A 94 -3.57 16.86 -14.29
CA GLN A 94 -4.87 17.48 -14.06
C GLN A 94 -5.79 17.20 -15.25
N THR A 95 -7.00 16.69 -14.96
CA THR A 95 -8.01 16.45 -15.98
C THR A 95 -9.34 17.02 -15.52
N ASN A 96 -10.35 16.97 -16.38
CA ASN A 96 -11.71 17.38 -16.01
C ASN A 96 -12.38 16.41 -15.02
N ARG A 97 -11.75 15.25 -14.75
CA ARG A 97 -12.22 14.26 -13.78
C ARG A 97 -11.42 14.26 -12.49
N GLY A 98 -10.48 15.21 -12.32
CA GLY A 98 -9.61 15.31 -11.16
C GLY A 98 -8.15 15.14 -11.53
N TYR A 99 -7.36 14.74 -10.55
CA TYR A 99 -5.91 14.56 -10.72
C TYR A 99 -5.56 13.09 -10.79
N PHE A 100 -4.60 12.76 -11.65
CA PHE A 100 -4.03 11.41 -11.75
C PHE A 100 -2.54 11.47 -11.44
N PHE A 101 -2.09 10.58 -10.57
CA PHE A 101 -0.69 10.47 -10.21
C PHE A 101 -0.12 9.18 -10.81
N MET A 102 0.80 9.32 -11.75
CA MET A 102 1.42 8.16 -12.43
C MET A 102 2.46 7.54 -11.52
N SER A 103 2.09 6.46 -10.88
CA SER A 103 2.95 5.75 -9.93
C SER A 103 2.65 4.26 -9.98
N ILE A 104 1.99 3.78 -8.93
CA ILE A 104 1.48 2.42 -8.83
C ILE A 104 -0.02 2.50 -8.55
N GLY A 105 -0.72 1.38 -8.67
CA GLY A 105 -2.17 1.36 -8.50
C GLY A 105 -2.58 1.39 -7.03
N LEU A 106 -2.58 2.55 -6.43
CA LEU A 106 -2.92 2.75 -5.02
C LEU A 106 -4.33 3.32 -4.79
N GLY A 107 -5.07 3.62 -5.86
CA GLY A 107 -6.43 4.12 -5.73
C GLY A 107 -6.52 5.60 -5.43
N LYS A 108 -7.60 6.00 -4.78
CA LYS A 108 -7.92 7.41 -4.55
C LYS A 108 -7.37 7.92 -3.23
N ALA A 109 -7.02 9.20 -3.21
CA ALA A 109 -6.68 9.94 -2.00
C ALA A 109 -7.24 11.35 -2.11
N LEU A 110 -7.46 11.98 -0.96
CA LEU A 110 -7.93 13.37 -0.90
C LEU A 110 -6.79 14.23 -0.38
N VAL A 111 -6.33 15.19 -1.20
CA VAL A 111 -5.25 16.11 -0.86
C VAL A 111 -5.73 17.53 -1.14
N GLU A 112 -5.78 18.37 -0.10
CA GLU A 112 -6.27 19.76 -0.20
C GLU A 112 -7.63 19.85 -0.91
N ASP A 113 -8.56 18.95 -0.54
CA ASP A 113 -9.91 18.87 -1.10
C ASP A 113 -9.95 18.45 -2.58
N GLN A 114 -8.81 18.00 -3.14
CA GLN A 114 -8.74 17.48 -4.50
C GLN A 114 -8.66 15.97 -4.47
N THR A 115 -9.45 15.32 -5.32
CA THR A 115 -9.41 13.87 -5.46
C THR A 115 -8.27 13.48 -6.38
N ILE A 116 -7.41 12.57 -5.90
CA ILE A 116 -6.27 12.07 -6.65
C ILE A 116 -6.46 10.57 -6.88
N ILE A 117 -6.13 10.10 -8.06
CA ILE A 117 -6.15 8.67 -8.39
C ILE A 117 -4.73 8.27 -8.78
N ALA A 118 -4.15 7.33 -8.05
CA ALA A 118 -2.84 6.79 -8.40
C ALA A 118 -3.01 5.66 -9.40
N LEU A 119 -2.28 5.73 -10.50
CA LEU A 119 -2.35 4.76 -11.59
C LEU A 119 -0.97 4.19 -11.89
N SER A 120 -0.96 2.91 -12.29
CA SER A 120 0.22 2.30 -12.89
C SER A 120 0.20 2.59 -14.40
N GLN A 121 1.39 2.72 -15.00
CA GLN A 121 1.50 2.86 -16.44
C GLN A 121 0.95 1.62 -17.17
N ALA A 122 0.91 0.48 -16.49
CA ALA A 122 0.37 -0.75 -17.05
C ALA A 122 -1.16 -0.79 -17.04
N ALA A 123 -1.84 0.07 -16.27
CA ALA A 123 -3.29 0.11 -16.22
C ALA A 123 -3.86 0.65 -17.53
N PRO A 124 -5.04 0.17 -17.98
CA PRO A 124 -5.63 0.66 -19.24
C PRO A 124 -5.77 2.17 -19.32
N LEU A 125 -6.19 2.81 -18.24
CA LEU A 125 -6.32 4.26 -18.20
C LEU A 125 -4.96 4.96 -18.20
N GLY A 126 -3.94 4.35 -17.61
CA GLY A 126 -2.59 4.89 -17.59
C GLY A 126 -1.87 4.83 -18.94
N GLN A 127 -2.36 4.01 -19.86
CA GLN A 127 -1.78 3.87 -21.20
C GLN A 127 -2.35 4.90 -22.19
N LYS A 128 -3.31 5.68 -21.78
CA LYS A 128 -3.88 6.75 -22.58
C LYS A 128 -3.27 8.10 -22.15
#